data_6efad0b163442a81a2b2140b7f6dd4f5
#
_entry.id   6efad0b163442a81a2b2140b7f6dd4f5
#
_cell.length_a   1.000
_cell.length_b   1.000
_cell.length_c   1.000
_cell.angle_alpha   90.00
_cell.angle_beta   90.00
_cell.angle_gamma   90.00
#
_symmetry.space_group_name_H-M   'P 1'
#
loop_
_entity.id
_entity.type
_entity.pdbx_description
1 polymer ?
#
loop_
_entity_poly.entity_id
_entity_poly.type
_entity_poly.pdbx_seq_one_letter_code
_entity_poly.pdbx_strand_id
1 'polypeptide(L)'
;TKNVPLGTVTNSKNQETFDTKTVAGAIEYIISYVNDTWKCPVVFYTQAKYDSESYENMVSLLWEIQKKWDIEIIDLWNNEKINNISEEQRKLYLVDNIHPTRAGYFEWWLPEFQARLKEIF
;
A
#
# COMPACT_ATOMS: atom_id res chain seq x y z
N THR A 1 10.24 -6.41 -7.52
CA THR A 1 10.83 -5.09 -7.27
C THR A 1 12.24 -5.15 -6.72
N LYS A 2 12.83 -6.35 -6.74
CA LYS A 2 14.24 -6.56 -6.41
C LYS A 2 15.04 -5.71 -7.39
N ASN A 3 15.75 -4.71 -6.96
CA ASN A 3 16.59 -3.81 -7.76
C ASN A 3 15.92 -2.51 -8.26
N VAL A 4 14.69 -2.19 -7.84
CA VAL A 4 14.12 -0.88 -8.13
C VAL A 4 14.51 0.06 -6.99
N PRO A 5 15.17 1.19 -7.26
CA PRO A 5 15.51 2.16 -6.23
C PRO A 5 14.25 2.72 -5.56
N LEU A 6 14.33 2.93 -4.25
CA LEU A 6 13.22 3.54 -3.51
C LEU A 6 12.94 4.96 -4.00
N GLY A 7 13.98 5.74 -4.25
CA GLY A 7 13.84 7.14 -4.62
C GLY A 7 13.47 8.01 -3.43
N THR A 8 13.15 9.25 -3.71
CA THR A 8 12.76 10.23 -2.70
C THR A 8 11.50 10.98 -3.15
N VAL A 9 10.70 11.39 -2.18
CA VAL A 9 9.53 12.23 -2.43
C VAL A 9 10.01 13.64 -2.77
N THR A 10 9.57 14.18 -3.89
CA THR A 10 9.94 15.51 -4.34
C THR A 10 9.04 16.59 -3.76
N ASN A 11 9.43 17.85 -3.89
CA ASN A 11 8.58 19.00 -3.53
C ASN A 11 7.65 19.42 -4.68
N SER A 12 7.84 18.87 -5.86
CA SER A 12 7.06 19.21 -7.05
C SER A 12 5.79 18.37 -7.12
N LYS A 13 4.72 18.96 -7.65
CA LYS A 13 3.49 18.27 -8.05
C LYS A 13 3.37 18.14 -9.57
N ASN A 14 4.38 18.52 -10.30
CA ASN A 14 4.40 18.42 -11.76
C ASN A 14 4.75 16.99 -12.18
N GLN A 15 3.85 16.36 -12.90
CA GLN A 15 3.98 14.98 -13.37
C GLN A 15 5.29 14.72 -14.14
N GLU A 16 5.74 15.69 -14.91
CA GLU A 16 6.95 15.56 -15.72
C GLU A 16 8.25 15.47 -14.89
N THR A 17 8.20 15.87 -13.62
CA THR A 17 9.38 15.88 -12.75
C THR A 17 9.62 14.56 -12.03
N PHE A 18 8.70 13.60 -12.11
CA PHE A 18 8.80 12.35 -11.37
C PHE A 18 9.62 11.30 -12.12
N ASP A 19 10.60 10.73 -11.43
CA ASP A 19 11.42 9.64 -11.96
C ASP A 19 10.67 8.30 -11.78
N THR A 20 9.99 7.86 -12.83
CA THR A 20 9.19 6.63 -12.81
C THR A 20 10.03 5.35 -12.72
N LYS A 21 11.35 5.45 -12.74
CA LYS A 21 12.26 4.33 -12.48
C LYS A 21 12.48 4.08 -11.00
N THR A 22 11.99 4.96 -10.14
CA THR A 22 12.01 4.80 -8.68
C THR A 22 10.60 4.48 -8.18
N VAL A 23 10.51 3.84 -7.00
CA VAL A 23 9.22 3.56 -6.35
C VAL A 23 8.50 4.86 -6.03
N ALA A 24 9.18 5.82 -5.41
CA ALA A 24 8.60 7.12 -5.05
C ALA A 24 8.07 7.86 -6.28
N GLY A 25 8.89 7.98 -7.32
CA GLY A 25 8.52 8.68 -8.53
C GLY A 25 7.36 8.03 -9.27
N ALA A 26 7.34 6.69 -9.32
CA ALA A 26 6.24 5.95 -9.95
C ALA A 26 4.92 6.15 -9.20
N ILE A 27 4.92 6.11 -7.88
CA ILE A 27 3.72 6.34 -7.07
C ILE A 27 3.22 7.77 -7.25
N GLU A 28 4.09 8.76 -7.15
CA GLU A 28 3.71 10.17 -7.36
C GLU A 28 3.17 10.40 -8.78
N TYR A 29 3.76 9.74 -9.78
CA TYR A 29 3.27 9.82 -11.15
C TYR A 29 1.83 9.27 -11.27
N ILE A 30 1.56 8.11 -10.68
CA ILE A 30 0.21 7.51 -10.67
C ILE A 30 -0.79 8.47 -10.04
N ILE A 31 -0.46 9.03 -8.88
CA ILE A 31 -1.36 9.95 -8.17
C ILE A 31 -1.66 11.19 -9.01
N SER A 32 -0.63 11.82 -9.56
CA SER A 32 -0.79 13.01 -10.38
C SER A 32 -1.60 12.72 -11.65
N TYR A 33 -1.34 11.58 -12.29
CA TYR A 33 -2.09 11.16 -13.47
C TYR A 33 -3.58 10.96 -13.18
N VAL A 34 -3.90 10.27 -12.08
CA VAL A 34 -5.29 10.03 -11.67
C VAL A 34 -5.98 11.36 -11.34
N ASN A 35 -5.30 12.24 -10.60
CA ASN A 35 -5.86 13.55 -10.24
C ASN A 35 -6.14 14.40 -11.47
N ASP A 36 -5.22 14.44 -12.43
CA ASP A 36 -5.36 15.27 -13.63
C ASP A 36 -6.36 14.69 -14.63
N THR A 37 -6.41 13.36 -14.75
CA THR A 37 -7.22 12.69 -15.77
C THR A 37 -8.65 12.42 -15.30
N TRP A 38 -8.82 11.89 -14.09
CA TRP A 38 -10.12 11.44 -13.60
C TRP A 38 -10.66 12.24 -12.42
N LYS A 39 -9.82 12.99 -11.73
CA LYS A 39 -10.20 13.83 -10.59
C LYS A 39 -10.95 13.04 -9.52
N CYS A 40 -10.54 11.83 -9.28
CA CYS A 40 -11.14 10.94 -8.29
C CYS A 40 -10.17 10.65 -7.13
N PRO A 41 -10.70 10.20 -5.98
CA PRO A 41 -9.85 9.79 -4.87
C PRO A 41 -8.92 8.63 -5.25
N VAL A 42 -7.73 8.61 -4.64
CA VAL A 42 -6.75 7.53 -4.80
C VAL A 42 -6.59 6.81 -3.47
N VAL A 43 -6.75 5.50 -3.48
CA VAL A 43 -6.58 4.64 -2.32
C VAL A 43 -5.49 3.62 -2.63
N PHE A 44 -4.43 3.60 -1.83
CA PHE A 44 -3.42 2.54 -1.86
C PHE A 44 -3.64 1.58 -0.70
N TYR A 45 -3.10 0.39 -0.79
CA TYR A 45 -3.06 -0.53 0.35
C TYR A 45 -1.69 -1.15 0.49
N THR A 46 -1.40 -1.65 1.68
CA THR A 46 -0.17 -2.37 1.99
C THR A 46 -0.46 -3.84 2.24
N GLN A 47 0.55 -4.68 2.09
CA GLN A 47 0.49 -6.09 2.47
C GLN A 47 0.35 -6.25 4.00
N ALA A 48 -0.21 -7.36 4.45
CA ALA A 48 -0.04 -7.80 5.82
C ALA A 48 1.45 -8.01 6.12
N LYS A 49 1.83 -7.84 7.38
CA LYS A 49 3.24 -7.81 7.77
C LYS A 49 3.95 -9.15 7.55
N TYR A 50 5.11 -9.09 6.94
CA TYR A 50 6.05 -10.20 6.80
C TYR A 50 7.48 -9.66 6.96
N ASP A 51 8.45 -10.54 7.08
CA ASP A 51 9.84 -10.15 7.33
C ASP A 51 10.49 -9.60 6.05
N SER A 52 10.45 -8.29 5.90
CA SER A 52 11.06 -7.58 4.76
C SER A 52 11.34 -6.14 5.13
N GLU A 53 12.61 -5.82 5.33
CA GLU A 53 13.05 -4.44 5.56
C GLU A 53 12.76 -3.53 4.35
N SER A 54 12.96 -4.05 3.15
CA SER A 54 12.70 -3.26 1.94
C SER A 54 11.23 -2.91 1.77
N TYR A 55 10.32 -3.82 2.11
CA TYR A 55 8.90 -3.55 2.07
C TYR A 55 8.49 -2.56 3.17
N GLU A 56 9.04 -2.70 4.37
CA GLU A 56 8.80 -1.74 5.45
C GLU A 56 9.20 -0.32 5.05
N ASN A 57 10.34 -0.18 4.36
CA ASN A 57 10.78 1.11 3.82
C ASN A 57 9.81 1.65 2.77
N MET A 58 9.24 0.79 1.93
CA MET A 58 8.21 1.20 0.97
C MET A 58 6.92 1.67 1.66
N VAL A 59 6.52 1.03 2.75
CA VAL A 59 5.36 1.43 3.55
C VAL A 59 5.61 2.82 4.16
N SER A 60 6.78 3.05 4.73
CA SER A 60 7.17 4.36 5.29
C SER A 60 7.16 5.44 4.21
N LEU A 61 7.66 5.13 3.03
CA LEU A 61 7.63 6.03 1.88
C LEU A 61 6.19 6.38 1.46
N LEU A 62 5.30 5.40 1.45
CA LEU A 62 3.90 5.62 1.09
C LEU A 62 3.22 6.59 2.06
N TRP A 63 3.50 6.49 3.36
CA TRP A 63 3.00 7.43 4.35
C TRP A 63 3.59 8.84 4.17
N GLU A 64 4.84 8.95 3.77
CA GLU A 64 5.46 10.23 3.41
C GLU A 64 4.76 10.86 2.19
N ILE A 65 4.45 10.05 1.18
CA ILE A 65 3.69 10.49 -0.01
C ILE A 65 2.28 10.94 0.37
N GLN A 66 1.64 10.24 1.31
CA GLN A 66 0.32 10.60 1.80
C GLN A 66 0.27 12.02 2.38
N LYS A 67 1.30 12.44 3.08
CA LYS A 67 1.38 13.80 3.63
C LYS A 67 1.39 14.88 2.55
N LYS A 68 1.95 14.55 1.39
CA LYS A 68 2.04 15.49 0.24
C LYS A 68 0.76 15.51 -0.60
N TRP A 69 0.14 14.34 -0.82
CA TRP A 69 -0.87 14.15 -1.87
C TRP A 69 -2.30 13.96 -1.36
N ASP A 70 -2.51 13.90 -0.09
CA ASP A 70 -3.85 13.67 0.50
C ASP A 70 -4.55 12.41 -0.06
N ILE A 71 -3.79 11.35 -0.24
CA ILE A 71 -4.31 10.03 -0.62
C ILE A 71 -4.78 9.26 0.62
N GLU A 72 -5.57 8.21 0.41
CA GLU A 72 -5.96 7.30 1.47
C GLU A 72 -5.12 6.01 1.41
N ILE A 73 -4.86 5.43 2.58
CA ILE A 73 -4.10 4.19 2.69
C ILE A 73 -4.86 3.18 3.54
N ILE A 74 -5.07 1.99 2.99
CA ILE A 74 -5.54 0.84 3.77
C ILE A 74 -4.28 0.10 4.23
N ASP A 75 -3.84 0.38 5.45
CA ASP A 75 -2.55 -0.07 5.95
C ASP A 75 -2.68 -1.38 6.73
N LEU A 76 -2.54 -2.50 6.03
CA LEU A 76 -2.52 -3.82 6.66
C LEU A 76 -1.20 -4.09 7.36
N TRP A 77 -0.09 -3.50 6.89
CA TRP A 77 1.24 -3.72 7.48
C TRP A 77 1.30 -3.31 8.95
N ASN A 78 0.74 -2.15 9.28
CA ASN A 78 0.73 -1.63 10.64
C ASN A 78 -0.56 -1.96 11.42
N ASN A 79 -1.42 -2.79 10.88
CA ASN A 79 -2.68 -3.17 11.54
C ASN A 79 -2.45 -4.34 12.48
N GLU A 80 -2.51 -4.07 13.80
CA GLU A 80 -2.25 -5.08 14.82
C GLU A 80 -3.25 -6.24 14.76
N LYS A 81 -4.51 -5.96 14.52
CA LYS A 81 -5.57 -6.98 14.43
C LYS A 81 -5.32 -7.93 13.26
N ILE A 82 -4.98 -7.39 12.09
CA ILE A 82 -4.68 -8.18 10.89
C ILE A 82 -3.44 -9.07 11.12
N ASN A 83 -2.44 -8.54 11.81
CA ASN A 83 -1.15 -9.23 11.98
C ASN A 83 -1.09 -10.15 13.20
N ASN A 84 -2.08 -10.10 14.08
CA ASN A 84 -2.16 -10.93 15.28
C ASN A 84 -3.10 -12.12 15.05
N ILE A 85 -2.70 -13.02 14.16
CA ILE A 85 -3.45 -14.24 13.86
C ILE A 85 -2.68 -15.46 14.37
N SER A 86 -3.42 -16.54 14.66
CA SER A 86 -2.84 -17.79 15.11
C SER A 86 -2.10 -18.52 13.99
N GLU A 87 -1.26 -19.50 14.37
CA GLU A 87 -0.58 -20.36 13.39
C GLU A 87 -1.58 -21.14 12.51
N GLU A 88 -2.71 -21.56 13.09
CA GLU A 88 -3.76 -22.24 12.35
C GLU A 88 -4.39 -21.32 11.31
N GLN A 89 -4.65 -20.07 11.68
CA GLN A 89 -5.15 -19.06 10.75
C GLN A 89 -4.12 -18.74 9.66
N ARG A 90 -2.84 -18.67 10.00
CA ARG A 90 -1.77 -18.48 9.00
C ARG A 90 -1.78 -19.58 7.95
N LYS A 91 -1.91 -20.82 8.37
CA LYS A 91 -1.96 -21.97 7.45
C LYS A 91 -3.19 -21.91 6.55
N LEU A 92 -4.30 -21.40 7.06
CA LEU A 92 -5.54 -21.26 6.29
C LEU A 92 -5.48 -20.07 5.33
N TYR A 93 -4.91 -18.97 5.75
CA TYR A 93 -4.98 -17.68 5.03
C TYR A 93 -3.81 -17.39 4.12
N LEU A 94 -2.67 -18.05 4.29
CA LEU A 94 -1.45 -17.78 3.52
C LEU A 94 -0.96 -19.02 2.77
N VAL A 95 -0.64 -18.83 1.49
CA VAL A 95 0.03 -19.83 0.66
C VAL A 95 1.50 -19.96 1.06
N ASP A 96 2.12 -18.83 1.33
CA ASP A 96 3.50 -18.65 1.76
C ASP A 96 3.53 -17.53 2.82
N ASN A 97 4.65 -16.84 3.00
CA ASN A 97 4.75 -15.76 3.96
C ASN A 97 4.06 -14.45 3.51
N ILE A 98 3.65 -14.36 2.25
CA ILE A 98 3.24 -13.09 1.63
C ILE A 98 1.85 -13.18 1.01
N HIS A 99 1.57 -14.25 0.27
CA HIS A 99 0.40 -14.34 -0.61
C HIS A 99 -0.79 -15.00 0.08
N PRO A 100 -1.91 -14.27 0.24
CA PRO A 100 -3.11 -14.87 0.80
C PRO A 100 -3.69 -15.96 -0.09
N THR A 101 -4.30 -16.95 0.56
CA THR A 101 -5.20 -17.90 -0.09
C THR A 101 -6.52 -17.22 -0.44
N ARG A 102 -7.40 -17.91 -1.13
CA ARG A 102 -8.77 -17.43 -1.34
C ARG A 102 -9.48 -17.14 0.00
N ALA A 103 -9.35 -18.04 0.97
CA ALA A 103 -9.88 -17.81 2.31
C ALA A 103 -9.25 -16.59 2.99
N GLY A 104 -7.95 -16.38 2.82
CA GLY A 104 -7.25 -15.22 3.34
C GLY A 104 -7.80 -13.91 2.78
N TYR A 105 -8.06 -13.84 1.50
CA TYR A 105 -8.69 -12.64 0.92
C TYR A 105 -10.10 -12.42 1.46
N PHE A 106 -10.95 -13.44 1.49
CA PHE A 106 -12.36 -13.30 1.87
C PHE A 106 -12.58 -13.13 3.37
N GLU A 107 -11.86 -13.87 4.20
CA GLU A 107 -12.14 -13.94 5.64
C GLU A 107 -11.23 -13.01 6.45
N TRP A 108 -10.05 -12.72 5.93
CA TRP A 108 -9.01 -11.99 6.65
C TRP A 108 -8.89 -10.54 6.17
N TRP A 109 -8.69 -10.32 4.87
CA TRP A 109 -8.49 -8.97 4.30
C TRP A 109 -9.80 -8.25 3.98
N LEU A 110 -10.75 -8.90 3.36
CA LEU A 110 -11.96 -8.24 2.85
C LEU A 110 -12.74 -7.46 3.91
N PRO A 111 -12.96 -7.99 5.13
CA PRO A 111 -13.67 -7.22 6.16
C PRO A 111 -12.98 -5.90 6.50
N GLU A 112 -11.66 -5.87 6.52
CA GLU A 112 -10.88 -4.65 6.79
C GLU A 112 -10.99 -3.66 5.63
N PHE A 113 -10.88 -4.13 4.38
CA PHE A 113 -11.10 -3.28 3.22
C PHE A 113 -12.49 -2.66 3.22
N GLN A 114 -13.52 -3.45 3.49
CA GLN A 114 -14.90 -2.97 3.54
C GLN A 114 -15.09 -1.90 4.61
N ALA A 115 -14.55 -2.12 5.81
CA ALA A 115 -14.63 -1.16 6.92
C ALA A 115 -13.93 0.16 6.55
N ARG A 116 -12.73 0.09 6.00
CA ARG A 116 -11.97 1.29 5.61
C ARG A 116 -12.61 2.04 4.45
N LEU A 117 -13.10 1.33 3.44
CA LEU A 117 -13.76 1.99 2.31
C LEU A 117 -15.05 2.69 2.71
N LYS A 118 -15.78 2.17 3.69
CA LYS A 118 -16.95 2.85 4.26
C LYS A 118 -16.58 4.13 4.99
N GLU A 119 -15.42 4.17 5.65
CA GLU A 119 -14.91 5.38 6.32
C GLU A 119 -14.48 6.44 5.29
N ILE A 120 -13.86 6.02 4.19
CA ILE A 120 -13.34 6.90 3.14
C ILE A 120 -14.48 7.49 2.29
N PHE A 121 -15.45 6.68 1.97
CA PHE A 121 -16.58 7.04 1.12
C PHE A 121 -17.89 6.99 1.90
#